data_90ab2dfaccbeb09bd2bae91080efc1f7
#
_entry.id   90ab2dfaccbeb09bd2bae91080efc1f7
#
_cell.length_a   1.000
_cell.length_b   1.000
_cell.length_c   1.000
_cell.angle_alpha   90.00
_cell.angle_beta   90.00
_cell.angle_gamma   90.00
#
_symmetry.space_group_name_H-M   'P 1'
#
loop_
_entity.id
_entity.type
_entity.pdbx_description
1 polymer ?
#
loop_
_entity_poly.entity_id
_entity_poly.type
_entity_poly.pdbx_seq_one_letter_code
_entity_poly.pdbx_strand_id
1 'polypeptide(L)'
;MMNKLIKPILCILFVLAFGYNSFGQRRVRMPVERFGPPIRHVNPVNRQPNPGRRIELVKEGYISLRLKLTPEEGRAFWPLYRQYVQEQTAIRILKRQNNSNASVDGTVQIDKELAYEQQLVEIRKHYRDEFLKILPPEKVSELYKSEREFNDEVLRQLSERSVRAGD
;
A
#
# COMPACT_ATOMS: atom_id res chain seq x y z
N MET A 1 16.12 3.26 -21.99
CA MET A 1 14.91 2.86 -22.73
C MET A 1 13.90 2.01 -21.92
N MET A 2 14.21 1.60 -20.71
CA MET A 2 13.38 0.72 -19.87
C MET A 2 12.16 1.40 -19.20
N ASN A 3 12.13 2.73 -19.08
CA ASN A 3 11.04 3.45 -18.38
C ASN A 3 9.70 3.54 -19.14
N LYS A 4 9.68 3.28 -20.44
CA LYS A 4 8.45 3.43 -21.26
C LYS A 4 7.46 2.26 -21.11
N LEU A 5 7.94 1.08 -20.72
CA LEU A 5 7.09 -0.12 -20.54
C LEU A 5 6.53 -0.26 -19.12
N ILE A 6 7.15 0.35 -18.14
CA ILE A 6 6.76 0.24 -16.73
C ILE A 6 5.53 1.11 -16.41
N LYS A 7 5.43 2.29 -17.04
CA LYS A 7 4.28 3.18 -16.88
C LYS A 7 2.93 2.53 -17.25
N PRO A 8 2.81 1.86 -18.39
CA PRO A 8 1.55 1.20 -18.73
C PRO A 8 1.24 0.00 -17.83
N ILE A 9 2.24 -0.75 -17.36
CA ILE A 9 2.03 -1.89 -16.45
C ILE A 9 1.53 -1.40 -15.09
N LEU A 10 2.09 -0.34 -14.55
CA LEU A 10 1.63 0.26 -13.29
C LEU A 10 0.21 0.85 -13.44
N CYS A 11 -0.09 1.49 -14.56
CA CYS A 11 -1.43 1.99 -14.87
C CYS A 11 -2.45 0.84 -15.00
N ILE A 12 -2.10 -0.25 -15.65
CA ILE A 12 -2.98 -1.43 -15.80
C ILE A 12 -3.25 -2.07 -14.45
N LEU A 13 -2.23 -2.27 -13.61
CA LEU A 13 -2.39 -2.81 -12.26
C LEU A 13 -3.23 -1.89 -11.38
N PHE A 14 -3.09 -0.57 -11.52
CA PHE A 14 -3.85 0.41 -10.76
C PHE A 14 -5.32 0.47 -11.21
N VAL A 15 -5.60 0.38 -12.51
CA VAL A 15 -6.96 0.31 -13.05
C VAL A 15 -7.66 -0.97 -12.61
N LEU A 16 -6.98 -2.11 -12.61
CA LEU A 16 -7.53 -3.37 -12.10
C LEU A 16 -7.82 -3.32 -10.60
N ALA A 17 -7.03 -2.55 -9.82
CA ALA A 17 -7.25 -2.39 -8.39
C ALA A 17 -8.46 -1.51 -8.04
N PHE A 18 -8.85 -0.56 -8.92
CA PHE A 18 -9.88 0.44 -8.66
C PHE A 18 -11.10 0.39 -9.60
N GLY A 19 -11.04 -0.37 -10.69
CA GLY A 19 -12.04 -0.34 -11.77
C GLY A 19 -13.35 -1.10 -11.52
N TYR A 20 -13.50 -1.84 -10.44
CA TYR A 20 -14.64 -2.77 -10.27
C TYR A 20 -15.84 -2.24 -9.44
N ASN A 21 -16.01 -0.95 -9.27
CA ASN A 21 -17.09 -0.40 -8.44
C ASN A 21 -18.33 0.12 -9.20
N SER A 22 -18.60 -0.32 -10.43
CA SER A 22 -19.78 0.13 -11.16
C SER A 22 -20.54 -1.00 -11.83
N PHE A 23 -21.22 -1.83 -11.04
CA PHE A 23 -22.36 -2.60 -11.55
C PHE A 23 -23.50 -2.57 -10.52
N GLY A 24 -24.45 -1.70 -10.78
CA GLY A 24 -25.71 -1.64 -10.06
C GLY A 24 -26.55 -2.90 -10.33
N GLN A 25 -26.69 -3.78 -9.36
CA GLN A 25 -27.61 -4.90 -9.44
C GLN A 25 -29.03 -4.44 -9.13
N ARG A 26 -29.87 -4.38 -10.15
CA ARG A 26 -31.34 -4.34 -9.99
C ARG A 26 -31.79 -5.64 -9.31
N ARG A 27 -32.31 -5.53 -8.08
CA ARG A 27 -32.98 -6.64 -7.39
C ARG A 27 -34.36 -6.87 -8.02
N VAL A 28 -34.50 -7.98 -8.70
CA VAL A 28 -35.81 -8.54 -9.01
C VAL A 28 -36.31 -9.27 -7.74
N ARG A 29 -37.40 -8.77 -7.15
CA ARG A 29 -38.12 -9.46 -6.06
C ARG A 29 -38.99 -10.56 -6.65
N MET A 30 -38.66 -11.81 -6.36
CA MET A 30 -39.60 -12.91 -6.50
C MET A 30 -40.13 -13.31 -5.10
N PRO A 31 -41.44 -13.56 -4.95
CA PRO A 31 -42.00 -14.07 -3.70
C PRO A 31 -41.65 -15.56 -3.57
N VAL A 32 -40.97 -15.94 -2.51
CA VAL A 32 -40.69 -17.33 -2.17
C VAL A 32 -41.53 -17.68 -0.92
N GLU A 33 -42.41 -18.62 -1.08
CA GLU A 33 -43.18 -19.23 0.00
C GLU A 33 -42.24 -19.98 0.96
N ARG A 34 -42.60 -19.88 2.22
CA ARG A 34 -41.85 -20.30 3.40
C ARG A 34 -42.19 -21.72 3.76
N PHE A 35 -41.27 -22.70 3.66
CA PHE A 35 -41.24 -23.88 4.51
C PHE A 35 -39.82 -24.48 4.56
N GLY A 36 -39.17 -24.36 5.73
CA GLY A 36 -37.89 -25.01 6.06
C GLY A 36 -37.19 -24.31 7.24
N PRO A 37 -36.48 -25.06 8.12
CA PRO A 37 -35.74 -24.45 9.22
C PRO A 37 -34.68 -23.51 8.65
N PRO A 38 -34.31 -22.42 9.36
CA PRO A 38 -33.40 -21.40 8.83
C PRO A 38 -32.02 -22.00 8.60
N ILE A 39 -31.73 -22.33 7.35
CA ILE A 39 -30.37 -22.56 6.93
C ILE A 39 -29.64 -21.21 7.14
N ARG A 40 -28.75 -21.12 8.13
CA ARG A 40 -27.81 -20.03 8.23
C ARG A 40 -27.03 -20.00 6.93
N HIS A 41 -27.47 -19.17 5.99
CA HIS A 41 -26.63 -18.78 4.86
C HIS A 41 -25.44 -18.08 5.45
N VAL A 42 -24.34 -18.82 5.64
CA VAL A 42 -23.02 -18.23 5.75
C VAL A 42 -22.78 -17.58 4.39
N ASN A 43 -23.14 -16.30 4.29
CA ASN A 43 -22.72 -15.50 3.14
C ASN A 43 -21.21 -15.68 3.05
N PRO A 44 -20.66 -16.17 1.93
CA PRO A 44 -19.23 -16.06 1.71
C PRO A 44 -18.94 -14.56 1.80
N VAL A 45 -18.29 -14.16 2.91
CA VAL A 45 -17.88 -12.78 3.11
C VAL A 45 -16.96 -12.47 1.95
N ASN A 46 -17.51 -11.87 0.91
CA ASN A 46 -16.75 -11.29 -0.19
C ASN A 46 -15.97 -10.11 0.43
N ARG A 47 -14.90 -10.44 1.16
CA ARG A 47 -13.95 -9.48 1.74
C ARG A 47 -13.15 -8.93 0.61
N GLN A 48 -13.72 -7.98 -0.12
CA GLN A 48 -12.92 -7.12 -0.96
C GLN A 48 -11.85 -6.48 -0.06
N PRO A 49 -10.56 -6.62 -0.39
CA PRO A 49 -9.51 -6.00 0.40
C PRO A 49 -9.83 -4.51 0.51
N ASN A 50 -9.69 -3.94 1.70
CA ASN A 50 -9.85 -2.50 1.86
C ASN A 50 -8.88 -1.76 0.93
N PRO A 51 -9.16 -0.50 0.54
CA PRO A 51 -8.35 0.24 -0.44
C PRO A 51 -6.86 0.27 -0.10
N GLY A 52 -6.50 0.40 1.18
CA GLY A 52 -5.10 0.38 1.62
C GLY A 52 -4.40 -0.95 1.31
N ARG A 53 -5.04 -2.07 1.62
CA ARG A 53 -4.49 -3.40 1.31
C ARG A 53 -4.34 -3.64 -0.20
N ARG A 54 -5.22 -3.05 -1.02
CA ARG A 54 -5.08 -3.14 -2.48
C ARG A 54 -3.83 -2.41 -2.97
N ILE A 55 -3.56 -1.22 -2.44
CA ILE A 55 -2.34 -0.45 -2.76
C ILE A 55 -1.08 -1.22 -2.33
N GLU A 56 -1.10 -1.85 -1.15
CA GLU A 56 0.01 -2.69 -0.68
C GLU A 56 0.29 -3.87 -1.61
N LEU A 57 -0.74 -4.59 -2.05
CA LEU A 57 -0.58 -5.71 -2.99
C LEU A 57 -0.02 -5.25 -4.35
N VAL A 58 -0.47 -4.10 -4.84
CA VAL A 58 0.08 -3.52 -6.08
C VAL A 58 1.53 -3.11 -5.90
N LYS A 59 1.88 -2.53 -4.74
CA LYS A 59 3.27 -2.17 -4.39
C LYS A 59 4.17 -3.40 -4.31
N GLU A 60 3.73 -4.47 -3.65
CA GLU A 60 4.48 -5.73 -3.59
C GLU A 60 4.72 -6.31 -5.00
N GLY A 61 3.70 -6.31 -5.86
CA GLY A 61 3.83 -6.74 -7.26
C GLY A 61 4.82 -5.88 -8.05
N TYR A 62 4.78 -4.56 -7.89
CA TYR A 62 5.70 -3.64 -8.53
C TYR A 62 7.16 -3.88 -8.09
N ILE A 63 7.39 -4.00 -6.78
CA ILE A 63 8.72 -4.29 -6.21
C ILE A 63 9.23 -5.64 -6.71
N SER A 64 8.38 -6.69 -6.75
CA SER A 64 8.76 -8.01 -7.27
C SER A 64 9.30 -7.96 -8.69
N LEU A 65 8.64 -7.19 -9.56
CA LEU A 65 9.05 -7.01 -10.95
C LEU A 65 10.39 -6.27 -11.08
N ARG A 66 10.64 -5.31 -10.18
CA ARG A 66 11.85 -4.48 -10.22
C ARG A 66 13.07 -5.21 -9.68
N LEU A 67 12.93 -5.92 -8.57
CA LEU A 67 14.04 -6.61 -7.91
C LEU A 67 14.41 -7.93 -8.56
N LYS A 68 13.51 -8.53 -9.34
CA LYS A 68 13.73 -9.85 -9.97
C LYS A 68 14.27 -10.85 -8.96
N LEU A 69 13.57 -10.99 -7.83
CA LEU A 69 13.97 -11.88 -6.75
C LEU A 69 13.92 -13.34 -7.22
N THR A 70 14.92 -14.12 -6.85
CA THR A 70 14.81 -15.58 -6.94
C THR A 70 13.77 -16.10 -5.94
N PRO A 71 13.24 -17.33 -6.09
CA PRO A 71 12.32 -17.91 -5.11
C PRO A 71 12.89 -17.94 -3.69
N GLU A 72 14.20 -18.19 -3.55
CA GLU A 72 14.92 -18.22 -2.26
C GLU A 72 14.99 -16.82 -1.64
N GLU A 73 15.45 -15.82 -2.42
CA GLU A 73 15.49 -14.44 -1.99
C GLU A 73 14.09 -13.95 -1.59
N GLY A 74 13.07 -14.26 -2.38
CA GLY A 74 11.69 -13.87 -2.09
C GLY A 74 11.15 -14.45 -0.79
N ARG A 75 11.48 -15.71 -0.46
CA ARG A 75 11.08 -16.34 0.82
C ARG A 75 11.66 -15.61 2.03
N ALA A 76 12.90 -15.14 1.95
CA ALA A 76 13.56 -14.40 3.03
C ALA A 76 13.11 -12.92 3.04
N PHE A 77 13.00 -12.32 1.88
CA PHE A 77 12.74 -10.88 1.71
C PHE A 77 11.33 -10.46 2.18
N TRP A 78 10.28 -11.15 1.74
CA TRP A 78 8.91 -10.67 1.97
C TRP A 78 8.49 -10.60 3.44
N PRO A 79 8.84 -11.56 4.32
CA PRO A 79 8.58 -11.42 5.75
C PRO A 79 9.25 -10.20 6.34
N LEU A 80 10.53 -9.99 6.01
CA LEU A 80 11.33 -8.85 6.48
C LEU A 80 10.78 -7.51 5.95
N TYR A 81 10.43 -7.45 4.68
CA TYR A 81 9.85 -6.26 4.06
C TYR A 81 8.52 -5.86 4.70
N ARG A 82 7.66 -6.83 5.02
CA ARG A 82 6.40 -6.53 5.72
C ARG A 82 6.61 -5.97 7.12
N GLN A 83 7.60 -6.46 7.87
CA GLN A 83 7.97 -5.88 9.17
C GLN A 83 8.45 -4.43 9.01
N TYR A 84 9.34 -4.18 8.08
CA TYR A 84 9.81 -2.83 7.72
C TYR A 84 8.65 -1.87 7.42
N VAL A 85 7.72 -2.27 6.56
CA VAL A 85 6.55 -1.46 6.22
C VAL A 85 5.63 -1.24 7.43
N GLN A 86 5.46 -2.25 8.27
CA GLN A 86 4.63 -2.15 9.47
C GLN A 86 5.21 -1.15 10.47
N GLU A 87 6.50 -1.20 10.74
CA GLU A 87 7.16 -0.26 11.66
C GLU A 87 7.11 1.18 11.13
N GLN A 88 7.41 1.39 9.85
CA GLN A 88 7.27 2.72 9.26
C GLN A 88 5.83 3.24 9.33
N THR A 89 4.86 2.37 9.10
CA THR A 89 3.45 2.75 9.14
C THR A 89 3.02 3.18 10.53
N ALA A 90 3.50 2.49 11.57
CA ALA A 90 3.22 2.88 12.96
C ALA A 90 3.72 4.30 13.27
N ILE A 91 4.96 4.63 12.88
CA ILE A 91 5.51 5.98 13.09
C ILE A 91 4.77 7.03 12.25
N ARG A 92 4.42 6.72 11.00
CA ARG A 92 3.63 7.65 10.16
C ARG A 92 2.25 7.94 10.72
N ILE A 93 1.61 6.97 11.40
CA ILE A 93 0.34 7.18 12.10
C ILE A 93 0.54 8.14 13.26
N LEU A 94 1.57 7.94 14.10
CA LEU A 94 1.88 8.84 15.22
C LEU A 94 2.18 10.26 14.73
N LYS A 95 2.98 10.40 13.68
CA LYS A 95 3.27 11.69 13.03
C LYS A 95 1.99 12.38 12.57
N ARG A 96 1.08 11.67 11.90
CA ARG A 96 -0.20 12.22 11.45
C ARG A 96 -1.08 12.66 12.63
N GLN A 97 -1.14 11.84 13.69
CA GLN A 97 -1.89 12.19 14.90
C GLN A 97 -1.33 13.45 15.58
N ASN A 98 -0.01 13.57 15.66
CA ASN A 98 0.65 14.76 16.17
C ASN A 98 0.25 16.01 15.35
N ASN A 99 0.31 15.93 14.02
CA ASN A 99 0.05 17.06 13.13
C ASN A 99 -1.44 17.45 13.08
N SER A 100 -2.33 16.54 13.46
CA SER A 100 -3.77 16.80 13.51
C SER A 100 -4.24 17.33 14.87
N ASN A 101 -3.37 17.40 15.87
CA ASN A 101 -3.74 17.80 17.22
C ASN A 101 -3.58 19.31 17.43
N ALA A 102 -4.66 20.04 17.24
CA ALA A 102 -4.71 21.49 17.41
C ALA A 102 -4.55 21.96 18.87
N SER A 103 -4.58 21.06 19.87
CA SER A 103 -4.48 21.39 21.29
C SER A 103 -3.05 21.42 21.82
N VAL A 104 -2.07 21.03 21.00
CA VAL A 104 -0.66 20.98 21.37
C VAL A 104 0.03 22.28 20.95
N ASP A 105 0.92 22.79 21.80
CA ASP A 105 1.79 23.91 21.46
C ASP A 105 2.58 23.64 20.18
N GLY A 106 2.67 24.65 19.31
CA GLY A 106 3.30 24.51 18.00
C GLY A 106 4.76 24.09 18.05
N THR A 107 5.53 24.56 19.05
CA THR A 107 6.93 24.19 19.24
C THR A 107 7.04 22.71 19.59
N VAL A 108 6.21 22.24 20.54
CA VAL A 108 6.15 20.83 20.94
C VAL A 108 5.72 19.94 19.75
N GLN A 109 4.81 20.44 18.90
CA GLN A 109 4.36 19.73 17.72
C GLN A 109 5.48 19.55 16.69
N ILE A 110 6.27 20.61 16.45
CA ILE A 110 7.43 20.58 15.54
C ILE A 110 8.51 19.63 16.07
N ASP A 111 8.85 19.71 17.36
CA ASP A 111 9.86 18.84 17.96
C ASP A 111 9.49 17.36 17.84
N LYS A 112 8.22 17.02 18.07
CA LYS A 112 7.70 15.67 17.87
C LYS A 112 7.75 15.22 16.40
N GLU A 113 7.41 16.12 15.47
CA GLU A 113 7.51 15.82 14.04
C GLU A 113 8.92 15.45 13.65
N LEU A 114 9.91 16.25 14.04
CA LEU A 114 11.34 15.98 13.79
C LEU A 114 11.79 14.67 14.46
N ALA A 115 11.33 14.38 15.68
CA ALA A 115 11.63 13.12 16.33
C ALA A 115 11.07 11.90 15.59
N TYR A 116 9.85 11.99 15.03
CA TYR A 116 9.29 10.92 14.21
C TYR A 116 10.04 10.77 12.86
N GLU A 117 10.47 11.86 12.24
CA GLU A 117 11.30 11.77 11.04
C GLU A 117 12.64 11.07 11.31
N GLN A 118 13.27 11.39 12.45
CA GLN A 118 14.48 10.70 12.88
C GLN A 118 14.23 9.21 13.07
N GLN A 119 13.12 8.81 13.72
CA GLN A 119 12.75 7.40 13.90
C GLN A 119 12.56 6.69 12.55
N LEU A 120 11.93 7.33 11.56
CA LEU A 120 11.81 6.76 10.21
C LEU A 120 13.15 6.54 9.53
N VAL A 121 14.12 7.45 9.76
CA VAL A 121 15.50 7.30 9.27
C VAL A 121 16.19 6.12 9.94
N GLU A 122 16.05 5.96 11.26
CA GLU A 122 16.68 4.86 12.00
C GLU A 122 16.07 3.49 11.60
N ILE A 123 14.75 3.39 11.45
CA ILE A 123 14.10 2.20 10.90
C ILE A 123 14.70 1.86 9.53
N ARG A 124 14.85 2.85 8.65
CA ARG A 124 15.41 2.64 7.32
C ARG A 124 16.86 2.17 7.35
N LYS A 125 17.68 2.70 8.26
CA LYS A 125 19.07 2.25 8.46
C LYS A 125 19.12 0.80 8.97
N HIS A 126 18.33 0.49 9.98
CA HIS A 126 18.25 -0.86 10.54
C HIS A 126 17.88 -1.88 9.46
N TYR A 127 16.78 -1.64 8.73
CA TYR A 127 16.33 -2.57 7.71
C TYR A 127 17.24 -2.62 6.47
N ARG A 128 17.97 -1.53 6.15
CA ARG A 128 19.05 -1.61 5.14
C ARG A 128 20.04 -2.70 5.49
N ASP A 129 20.50 -2.75 6.73
CA ASP A 129 21.49 -3.71 7.17
C ASP A 129 20.93 -5.14 7.17
N GLU A 130 19.66 -5.30 7.54
CA GLU A 130 18.97 -6.59 7.46
C GLU A 130 18.77 -7.05 5.99
N PHE A 131 18.36 -6.15 5.10
CA PHE A 131 18.23 -6.48 3.67
C PHE A 131 19.57 -6.85 3.03
N LEU A 132 20.67 -6.21 3.41
CA LEU A 132 22.00 -6.53 2.91
C LEU A 132 22.52 -7.92 3.34
N LYS A 133 21.92 -8.55 4.36
CA LYS A 133 22.22 -9.93 4.73
C LYS A 133 21.62 -10.96 3.77
N ILE A 134 20.57 -10.58 3.05
CA ILE A 134 19.78 -11.49 2.21
C ILE A 134 19.76 -11.11 0.73
N LEU A 135 20.12 -9.87 0.39
CA LEU A 135 20.12 -9.35 -0.97
C LEU A 135 21.44 -8.66 -1.30
N PRO A 136 21.88 -8.69 -2.59
CA PRO A 136 22.99 -7.88 -3.06
C PRO A 136 22.69 -6.37 -2.90
N PRO A 137 23.71 -5.51 -2.70
CA PRO A 137 23.54 -4.07 -2.54
C PRO A 137 22.75 -3.39 -3.67
N GLU A 138 22.90 -3.88 -4.91
CA GLU A 138 22.20 -3.37 -6.09
C GLU A 138 20.68 -3.57 -5.97
N LYS A 139 20.23 -4.74 -5.46
CA LYS A 139 18.82 -5.01 -5.22
C LYS A 139 18.27 -4.19 -4.06
N VAL A 140 19.05 -3.96 -3.02
CA VAL A 140 18.66 -3.07 -1.91
C VAL A 140 18.53 -1.62 -2.38
N SER A 141 19.46 -1.16 -3.22
CA SER A 141 19.36 0.17 -3.86
C SER A 141 18.12 0.28 -4.75
N GLU A 142 17.85 -0.74 -5.56
CA GLU A 142 16.66 -0.78 -6.43
C GLU A 142 15.36 -0.86 -5.62
N LEU A 143 15.34 -1.53 -4.45
CA LEU A 143 14.21 -1.52 -3.54
C LEU A 143 13.82 -0.10 -3.15
N TYR A 144 14.75 0.68 -2.60
CA TYR A 144 14.46 2.05 -2.16
C TYR A 144 14.10 2.99 -3.30
N LYS A 145 14.68 2.77 -4.48
CA LYS A 145 14.32 3.50 -5.69
C LYS A 145 12.88 3.15 -6.12
N SER A 146 12.55 1.88 -6.15
CA SER A 146 11.22 1.39 -6.53
C SER A 146 10.13 1.89 -5.57
N GLU A 147 10.41 1.96 -4.27
CA GLU A 147 9.48 2.52 -3.29
C GLU A 147 9.17 4.00 -3.56
N ARG A 148 10.20 4.81 -3.87
CA ARG A 148 10.01 6.23 -4.21
C ARG A 148 9.20 6.38 -5.50
N GLU A 149 9.60 5.70 -6.57
CA GLU A 149 8.92 5.75 -7.86
C GLU A 149 7.45 5.33 -7.75
N PHE A 150 7.17 4.29 -6.95
CA PHE A 150 5.79 3.86 -6.70
C PHE A 150 4.98 4.93 -5.97
N ASN A 151 5.53 5.52 -4.91
CA ASN A 151 4.84 6.55 -4.14
C ASN A 151 4.57 7.80 -5.00
N ASP A 152 5.55 8.24 -5.80
CA ASP A 152 5.41 9.39 -6.70
C ASP A 152 4.31 9.13 -7.76
N GLU A 153 4.26 7.92 -8.31
CA GLU A 153 3.23 7.54 -9.28
C GLU A 153 1.83 7.50 -8.65
N VAL A 154 1.69 6.98 -7.43
CA VAL A 154 0.42 6.99 -6.70
C VAL A 154 -0.05 8.41 -6.45
N LEU A 155 0.82 9.30 -5.99
CA LEU A 155 0.49 10.71 -5.77
C LEU A 155 0.08 11.41 -7.06
N ARG A 156 0.80 11.17 -8.16
CA ARG A 156 0.45 11.71 -9.49
C ARG A 156 -0.94 11.29 -9.92
N GLN A 157 -1.27 10.00 -9.79
CA GLN A 157 -2.59 9.49 -10.19
C GLN A 157 -3.72 10.00 -9.31
N LEU A 158 -3.47 10.20 -8.02
CA LEU A 158 -4.46 10.80 -7.12
C LEU A 158 -4.72 12.26 -7.49
N SER A 159 -3.68 13.04 -7.81
CA SER A 159 -3.82 14.45 -8.23
C SER A 159 -4.58 14.58 -9.55
N GLU A 160 -4.29 13.74 -10.55
CA GLU A 160 -4.99 13.74 -11.84
C GLU A 160 -6.49 13.40 -11.70
N ARG A 161 -6.83 12.50 -10.74
CA ARG A 161 -8.24 12.19 -10.46
C ARG A 161 -8.98 13.32 -9.76
N SER A 162 -8.32 14.01 -8.82
CA SER A 162 -8.94 15.14 -8.13
C SER A 162 -9.26 16.27 -9.08
N VAL A 163 -8.39 16.54 -10.05
CA VAL A 163 -8.62 17.53 -11.10
C VAL A 163 -9.84 17.16 -11.96
N ARG A 164 -9.93 15.89 -12.42
CA ARG A 164 -11.07 15.44 -13.25
C ARG A 164 -12.41 15.37 -12.50
N ALA A 165 -12.38 15.26 -11.18
CA ALA A 165 -13.61 15.19 -10.38
C ALA A 165 -14.11 16.59 -9.96
N GLY A 166 -13.28 17.64 -10.14
CA GLY A 166 -13.63 19.02 -9.85
C GLY A 166 -14.12 19.82 -11.08
N ASP A 167 -14.04 19.23 -12.27
CA ASP A 167 -14.62 19.73 -13.52
C ASP A 167 -16.00 19.08 -13.75
#